data_d75108bf7794239a337af3374ba33699
#
_entry.id   d75108bf7794239a337af3374ba33699
#
_cell.length_a   1.000
_cell.length_b   1.000
_cell.length_c   1.000
_cell.angle_alpha   90.00
_cell.angle_beta   90.00
_cell.angle_gamma   90.00
#
_symmetry.space_group_name_H-M   'P 1'
#
loop_
_entity.id
_entity.type
_entity.pdbx_description
1 polymer ?
#
loop_
_entity_poly.entity_id
_entity_poly.type
_entity_poly.pdbx_seq_one_letter_code
_entity_poly.pdbx_strand_id
1 'polypeptide(L)' 'MSQTEIIFEVTEDEVDGGFAASALGYGIHTQGDSLEELRCNVKEAVACYFDDTASRPRIIRLHFVREEVFTA' A
#
# COMPACT_ATOMS: atom_id res chain seq x y z
N MET A 1 -16.60 -11.37 -13.00
CA MET A 1 -16.60 -11.23 -11.54
C MET A 1 -15.77 -10.01 -11.15
N SER A 2 -16.31 -9.16 -10.34
CA SER A 2 -15.63 -7.92 -10.00
C SER A 2 -14.52 -8.14 -8.98
N GLN A 3 -13.48 -7.36 -9.10
CA GLN A 3 -12.36 -7.37 -8.19
C GLN A 3 -12.77 -6.64 -6.92
N THR A 4 -12.71 -7.31 -5.79
CA THR A 4 -13.12 -6.72 -4.54
C THR A 4 -11.96 -6.42 -3.61
N GLU A 5 -10.76 -6.85 -3.97
CA GLU A 5 -9.61 -6.74 -3.11
C GLU A 5 -8.41 -6.21 -3.88
N ILE A 6 -7.67 -5.29 -3.26
CA ILE A 6 -6.41 -4.82 -3.81
C ILE A 6 -5.33 -5.03 -2.75
N ILE A 7 -4.17 -5.48 -3.19
CA ILE A 7 -3.08 -5.82 -2.28
C ILE A 7 -1.93 -4.85 -2.48
N PHE A 8 -1.48 -4.25 -1.40
CA PHE A 8 -0.30 -3.39 -1.40
C PHE A 8 0.83 -4.09 -0.68
N GLU A 9 2.00 -4.09 -1.29
CA GLU A 9 3.22 -4.51 -0.61
C GLU A 9 3.77 -3.31 0.12
N VAL A 10 4.01 -3.48 1.42
CA VAL A 10 4.49 -2.40 2.27
C VAL A 10 5.90 -2.73 2.74
N THR A 11 6.79 -1.78 2.55
CA THR A 11 8.17 -1.90 3.03
C THR A 11 8.47 -0.75 3.98
N GLU A 12 9.29 -1.03 4.96
CA GLU A 12 9.70 -0.02 5.94
C GLU A 12 11.07 0.52 5.58
N ASP A 13 11.21 1.85 5.64
CA ASP A 13 12.50 2.49 5.41
C ASP A 13 13.23 2.56 6.74
N GLU A 14 14.24 1.72 6.91
CA GLU A 14 14.94 1.62 8.18
C GLU A 14 15.90 2.78 8.41
N VAL A 15 16.26 3.49 7.35
CA VAL A 15 17.20 4.60 7.46
C VAL A 15 16.47 5.89 7.85
N ASP A 16 15.46 6.26 7.08
CA ASP A 16 14.72 7.50 7.31
C ASP A 16 13.45 7.28 8.10
N GLY A 17 13.08 6.05 8.33
CA GLY A 17 11.80 5.75 8.93
C GLY A 17 10.69 5.85 7.91
N GLY A 18 9.49 5.46 8.32
CA GLY A 18 8.37 5.53 7.43
C GLY A 18 8.15 4.27 6.62
N PHE A 19 7.12 4.31 5.80
CA PHE A 19 6.67 3.15 5.05
C PHE A 19 6.32 3.54 3.63
N ALA A 20 6.56 2.61 2.71
CA ALA A 20 6.18 2.78 1.31
C ALA A 20 5.27 1.62 0.92
N ALA A 21 4.28 1.90 0.10
CA ALA A 21 3.32 0.91 -0.34
C ALA A 21 3.18 0.94 -1.85
N SER A 22 3.08 -0.23 -2.44
CA SER A 22 2.98 -0.39 -3.87
C SER A 22 1.92 -1.43 -4.18
N ALA A 23 0.94 -1.08 -4.99
CA ALA A 23 -0.15 -1.99 -5.32
C ALA A 23 0.31 -3.01 -6.33
N LEU A 24 -0.02 -4.28 -6.08
CA LEU A 24 0.31 -5.35 -7.00
C LEU A 24 -0.65 -5.29 -8.18
N GLY A 25 -0.09 -5.25 -9.38
CA GLY A 25 -0.88 -5.23 -10.60
C GLY A 25 -1.41 -3.87 -11.00
N TYR A 26 -1.06 -2.83 -10.25
CA TYR A 26 -1.49 -1.47 -10.54
C TYR A 26 -0.30 -0.53 -10.37
N GLY A 27 -0.37 0.60 -11.07
CA GLY A 27 0.70 1.59 -10.95
C GLY A 27 0.44 2.58 -9.83
N ILE A 28 0.09 2.08 -8.65
CA ILE A 28 -0.23 2.91 -7.50
C ILE A 28 0.89 2.79 -6.48
N HIS A 29 1.48 3.93 -6.13
CA HIS A 29 2.55 3.98 -5.12
C HIS A 29 2.23 5.09 -4.14
N THR A 30 2.47 4.83 -2.86
CA THR A 30 2.28 5.85 -1.85
C THR A 30 3.21 5.58 -0.67
N GLN A 31 3.23 6.49 0.29
CA GLN A 31 4.12 6.38 1.43
C GLN A 31 3.51 7.12 2.61
N GLY A 32 4.10 6.92 3.78
CA GLY A 32 3.67 7.60 4.98
C GLY A 32 4.73 7.48 6.06
N ASP A 33 4.77 8.45 6.96
CA ASP A 33 5.74 8.45 8.05
C ASP A 33 5.36 7.50 9.17
N SER A 34 4.10 7.13 9.24
CA SER A 34 3.59 6.18 10.22
C SER A 34 2.62 5.25 9.54
N LEU A 35 2.26 4.16 10.22
CA LEU A 35 1.28 3.23 9.67
C LEU A 35 -0.08 3.90 9.52
N GLU A 36 -0.42 4.78 10.44
CA GLU A 36 -1.68 5.49 10.37
C GLU A 36 -1.73 6.40 9.15
N GLU A 37 -0.64 7.14 8.94
CA GLU A 37 -0.55 8.01 7.78
C GLU A 37 -0.55 7.20 6.49
N LEU A 38 0.17 6.08 6.49
CA LEU A 38 0.21 5.22 5.33
C LEU A 38 -1.19 4.73 4.97
N ARG A 39 -1.97 4.32 5.96
CA ARG A 39 -3.34 3.86 5.69
C ARG A 39 -4.19 4.94 5.07
N CYS A 40 -4.08 6.15 5.57
CA CYS A 40 -4.81 7.28 5.00
C CYS A 40 -4.39 7.53 3.56
N ASN A 41 -3.09 7.51 3.31
CA ASN A 41 -2.57 7.79 1.98
C ASN A 41 -2.93 6.68 1.00
N VAL A 42 -2.95 5.43 1.47
CA VAL A 42 -3.36 4.31 0.63
C VAL A 42 -4.82 4.46 0.23
N LYS A 43 -5.66 4.81 1.19
CA LYS A 43 -7.08 5.02 0.90
C LYS A 43 -7.28 6.12 -0.14
N GLU A 44 -6.56 7.21 0.02
CA GLU A 44 -6.65 8.32 -0.94
C GLU A 44 -6.17 7.90 -2.32
N ALA A 45 -5.08 7.16 -2.36
CA ALA A 45 -4.51 6.71 -3.63
C ALA A 45 -5.48 5.79 -4.37
N VAL A 46 -6.13 4.90 -3.63
CA VAL A 46 -7.10 3.99 -4.23
C VAL A 46 -8.31 4.79 -4.74
N ALA A 47 -8.79 5.74 -3.94
CA ALA A 47 -9.92 6.55 -4.33
C ALA A 47 -9.62 7.38 -5.58
N CYS A 48 -8.40 7.89 -5.70
CA CYS A 48 -8.01 8.65 -6.87
C CYS A 48 -7.87 7.78 -8.12
N TYR A 49 -7.31 6.61 -7.94
CA TYR A 49 -7.08 5.71 -9.07
C TYR A 49 -8.39 5.15 -9.60
N PHE A 50 -9.30 4.78 -8.72
CA PHE A 50 -10.60 4.24 -9.08
C PHE A 50 -11.66 5.31 -8.91
N ASP A 51 -11.82 6.16 -9.92
CA ASP A 51 -12.83 7.22 -9.90
C ASP A 51 -14.21 6.70 -9.66
N ASP A 52 -14.50 5.57 -10.32
CA ASP A 52 -15.82 4.98 -10.25
C ASP A 52 -15.93 4.13 -8.99
N THR A 53 -16.82 4.51 -8.10
CA THR A 53 -17.04 3.76 -6.86
C THR A 53 -17.39 2.30 -7.13
N ALA A 54 -18.06 2.04 -8.25
CA ALA A 54 -18.48 0.68 -8.58
C ALA A 54 -17.30 -0.22 -8.90
N SER A 55 -16.22 0.34 -9.42
CA SER A 55 -15.03 -0.45 -9.77
C SER A 55 -13.98 -0.42 -8.67
N ARG A 56 -14.20 0.36 -7.62
CA ARG A 56 -13.24 0.50 -6.53
C ARG A 56 -13.23 -0.75 -5.67
N PRO A 57 -12.05 -1.30 -5.36
CA PRO A 57 -11.98 -2.44 -4.45
C PRO A 57 -12.54 -2.08 -3.08
N ARG A 58 -13.21 -3.03 -2.48
CA ARG A 58 -13.80 -2.84 -1.16
C ARG A 58 -12.81 -3.14 -0.05
N ILE A 59 -11.85 -4.03 -0.33
CA ILE A 59 -10.89 -4.48 0.67
C ILE A 59 -9.51 -4.06 0.22
N ILE A 60 -8.80 -3.40 1.11
CA ILE A 60 -7.40 -3.05 0.89
C ILE A 60 -6.59 -3.89 1.86
N ARG A 61 -5.70 -4.70 1.31
CA ARG A 61 -4.86 -5.57 2.10
C ARG A 61 -3.44 -5.06 2.06
N LEU A 62 -2.86 -4.82 3.22
CA LEU A 62 -1.47 -4.41 3.34
C LEU A 62 -0.63 -5.64 3.67
N HIS A 63 0.26 -5.99 2.77
CA HIS A 63 1.14 -7.12 2.95
C HIS A 63 2.53 -6.58 3.28
N PHE A 64 2.95 -6.73 4.52
CA PHE A 64 4.22 -6.21 4.97
C PHE A 64 5.35 -7.13 4.58
N VAL A 65 6.31 -6.58 3.85
CA VAL A 65 7.50 -7.30 3.43
C VAL A 65 8.64 -6.85 4.32
N ARG A 66 9.27 -7.81 4.96
CA ARG A 66 10.35 -7.51 5.88
C ARG A 66 11.63 -8.16 5.39
N GLU A 67 12.67 -7.36 5.33
CA GLU A 67 13.98 -7.83 4.94
C GLU A 67 14.91 -7.71 6.13
N GLU A 68 15.66 -8.77 6.37
CA GLU A 68 16.61 -8.79 7.46
C GLU A 68 17.98 -9.16 6.92
N VAL A 69 18.96 -8.32 7.21
CA VAL A 69 20.31 -8.54 6.72
C VAL A 69 21.27 -8.55 7.90
N PHE A 70 22.03 -9.61 8.00
CA PHE A 70 23.05 -9.68 9.04
C PHE A 70 24.26 -10.46 8.50
N THR A 71 25.41 -10.17 9.07
CA THR A 71 26.63 -10.83 8.62
C THR A 71 26.77 -12.22 9.24
N ALA A 72 27.31 -13.12 8.42
CA ALA A 72 27.50 -14.50 8.86
C ALA A 72 28.65 -14.61 9.89
#